data_6a6b756a79080b1a8a8f26e5b6dd7a7a
#
_entry.id   6a6b756a79080b1a8a8f26e5b6dd7a7a
#
_cell.length_a   1.000
_cell.length_b   1.000
_cell.length_c   1.000
_cell.angle_alpha   90.00
_cell.angle_beta   90.00
_cell.angle_gamma   90.00
#
_symmetry.space_group_name_H-M   'P 1'
#
loop_
_entity.id
_entity.type
_entity.pdbx_description
1 polymer ?
#
loop_
_entity_poly.entity_id
_entity_poly.type
_entity_poly.pdbx_seq_one_letter_code
_entity_poly.pdbx_strand_id
1 'polypeptide(L)'
;MVTPIRPVELILGKTLPFVLVGYWDLILVTSAAMLIFHVPFNGSFLLLLFAAFVFLLTTLGAGLFISTISRTQQQAMMATTLFFQPFFMLSGFTFPIRNMPEGVQWLTFINPVRYFMEIVRGVFLQGAGLGTLWPQILALAIFGVIVLGLSVNRFHKQLE
;
A
#
# COMPACT_ATOMS: atom_id res chain seq x y z
N MET A 1 -14.30 -8.65 34.74
CA MET A 1 -13.00 -8.00 34.64
C MET A 1 -12.79 -7.69 33.16
N VAL A 2 -12.97 -6.44 32.74
CA VAL A 2 -12.74 -6.01 31.36
C VAL A 2 -11.30 -5.52 31.32
N THR A 3 -10.42 -6.28 30.73
CA THR A 3 -9.03 -5.86 30.47
C THR A 3 -9.07 -4.64 29.54
N PRO A 4 -8.52 -3.49 29.91
CA PRO A 4 -8.48 -2.32 29.03
C PRO A 4 -7.53 -2.61 27.88
N ILE A 5 -8.08 -3.11 26.77
CA ILE A 5 -7.30 -3.33 25.54
C ILE A 5 -6.92 -1.94 24.99
N ARG A 6 -5.64 -1.71 24.81
CA ARG A 6 -5.16 -0.47 24.22
C ARG A 6 -5.59 -0.39 22.75
N PRO A 7 -6.04 0.79 22.26
CA PRO A 7 -6.44 0.96 20.85
C PRO A 7 -5.39 0.45 19.84
N VAL A 8 -4.12 0.59 20.18
CA VAL A 8 -3.00 0.11 19.37
C VAL A 8 -2.98 -1.43 19.26
N GLU A 9 -3.24 -2.14 20.38
CA GLU A 9 -3.29 -3.61 20.40
C GLU A 9 -4.43 -4.15 19.54
N LEU A 10 -5.56 -3.46 19.55
CA LEU A 10 -6.73 -3.82 18.74
C LEU A 10 -6.46 -3.59 17.25
N ILE A 11 -5.82 -2.48 16.89
CA ILE A 11 -5.42 -2.18 15.51
C ILE A 11 -4.40 -3.19 15.02
N LEU A 12 -3.35 -3.48 15.82
CA LEU A 12 -2.33 -4.46 15.47
C LEU A 12 -2.92 -5.87 15.32
N GLY A 13 -3.79 -6.29 16.24
CA GLY A 13 -4.45 -7.60 16.18
C GLY A 13 -5.32 -7.77 14.94
N LYS A 14 -5.99 -6.70 14.48
CA LYS A 14 -6.77 -6.72 13.24
C LYS A 14 -5.90 -6.66 12.00
N THR A 15 -4.78 -5.95 12.04
CA THR A 15 -3.92 -5.69 10.89
C THR A 15 -2.98 -6.86 10.58
N LEU A 16 -2.50 -7.56 11.62
CA LEU A 16 -1.53 -8.64 11.48
C LEU A 16 -1.98 -9.77 10.54
N PRO A 17 -3.21 -10.31 10.63
CA PRO A 17 -3.68 -11.33 9.69
C PRO A 17 -3.65 -10.86 8.23
N PHE A 18 -4.02 -9.61 7.96
CA PHE A 18 -4.01 -9.06 6.61
C PHE A 18 -2.59 -8.87 6.07
N VAL A 19 -1.64 -8.52 6.93
CA VAL A 19 -0.22 -8.46 6.55
C VAL A 19 0.29 -9.84 6.15
N LEU A 20 -0.06 -10.89 6.90
CA LEU A 20 0.32 -12.27 6.57
C LEU A 20 -0.28 -12.71 5.23
N VAL A 21 -1.55 -12.43 4.99
CA VAL A 21 -2.21 -12.70 3.70
C VAL A 21 -1.53 -11.93 2.58
N GLY A 22 -1.25 -10.65 2.77
CA GLY A 22 -0.56 -9.82 1.77
C GLY A 22 0.84 -10.33 1.42
N TYR A 23 1.59 -10.83 2.39
CA TYR A 23 2.88 -11.49 2.12
C TYR A 23 2.73 -12.81 1.37
N TRP A 24 1.72 -13.59 1.73
CA TRP A 24 1.42 -14.83 1.01
C TRP A 24 1.11 -14.55 -0.45
N ASP A 25 0.24 -13.57 -0.72
CA ASP A 25 -0.10 -13.15 -2.07
C ASP A 25 1.13 -12.64 -2.83
N LEU A 26 1.99 -11.84 -2.19
CA LEU A 26 3.23 -11.36 -2.80
C LEU A 26 4.13 -12.51 -3.23
N ILE A 27 4.36 -13.49 -2.35
CA ILE A 27 5.19 -14.67 -2.63
C ILE A 27 4.57 -15.48 -3.76
N LEU A 28 3.27 -15.69 -3.74
CA LEU A 28 2.54 -16.46 -4.75
C LEU A 28 2.65 -15.77 -6.11
N VAL A 29 2.34 -14.48 -6.19
CA VAL A 29 2.41 -13.70 -7.44
C VAL A 29 3.84 -13.61 -7.97
N THR A 30 4.83 -13.39 -7.09
CA THR A 30 6.25 -13.36 -7.48
C THR A 30 6.69 -14.70 -8.03
N SER A 31 6.33 -15.80 -7.36
CA SER A 31 6.66 -17.16 -7.81
C SER A 31 5.99 -17.47 -9.16
N ALA A 32 4.72 -17.12 -9.33
CA ALA A 32 4.01 -17.28 -10.59
C ALA A 32 4.65 -16.44 -11.71
N ALA A 33 5.04 -15.21 -11.45
CA ALA A 33 5.72 -14.34 -12.42
C ALA A 33 7.02 -14.96 -12.92
N MET A 34 7.82 -15.55 -12.01
CA MET A 34 9.09 -16.19 -12.36
C MET A 34 8.92 -17.53 -13.06
N LEU A 35 8.00 -18.39 -12.57
CA LEU A 35 7.87 -19.78 -13.05
C LEU A 35 7.00 -19.90 -14.28
N ILE A 36 5.90 -19.15 -14.36
CA ILE A 36 4.93 -19.24 -15.46
C ILE A 36 5.27 -18.24 -16.57
N PHE A 37 5.53 -17.00 -16.20
CA PHE A 37 5.77 -15.92 -17.16
C PHE A 37 7.25 -15.69 -17.47
N HIS A 38 8.16 -16.42 -16.81
CA HIS A 38 9.61 -16.31 -17.00
C HIS A 38 10.11 -14.86 -16.89
N VAL A 39 9.48 -14.06 -16.05
CA VAL A 39 9.91 -12.67 -15.80
C VAL A 39 11.24 -12.70 -15.05
N PRO A 40 12.29 -12.03 -15.55
CA PRO A 40 13.58 -12.00 -14.87
C PRO A 40 13.44 -11.29 -13.51
N PHE A 41 14.01 -11.90 -12.48
CA PHE A 41 14.11 -11.32 -11.14
C PHE A 41 15.57 -10.99 -10.87
N ASN A 42 15.96 -9.76 -11.13
CA ASN A 42 17.37 -9.34 -11.08
C ASN A 42 17.75 -8.66 -9.76
N GLY A 43 16.77 -8.32 -8.93
CA GLY A 43 16.99 -7.55 -7.71
C GLY A 43 16.94 -8.35 -6.41
N SER A 44 16.89 -7.64 -5.28
CA SER A 44 16.84 -8.25 -3.96
C SER A 44 15.41 -8.56 -3.53
N PHE A 45 15.13 -9.83 -3.22
CA PHE A 45 13.84 -10.27 -2.68
C PHE A 45 13.54 -9.63 -1.31
N LEU A 46 14.58 -9.41 -0.50
CA LEU A 46 14.44 -8.76 0.80
C LEU A 46 13.98 -7.31 0.66
N LEU A 47 14.48 -6.60 -0.34
CA LEU A 47 14.04 -5.24 -0.67
C LEU A 47 12.56 -5.20 -1.06
N LEU A 48 12.14 -6.17 -1.88
CA LEU A 48 10.74 -6.30 -2.29
C LEU A 48 9.83 -6.58 -1.09
N LEU A 49 10.23 -7.47 -0.18
CA LEU A 49 9.49 -7.75 1.05
C LEU A 49 9.36 -6.52 1.94
N PHE A 50 10.45 -5.76 2.09
CA PHE A 50 10.43 -4.53 2.89
C PHE A 50 9.52 -3.47 2.28
N ALA A 51 9.62 -3.23 0.96
CA ALA A 51 8.75 -2.30 0.26
C ALA A 51 7.26 -2.73 0.33
N ALA A 52 6.99 -4.03 0.20
CA ALA A 52 5.66 -4.58 0.37
C ALA A 52 5.11 -4.36 1.78
N PHE A 53 5.94 -4.50 2.82
CA PHE A 53 5.55 -4.21 4.20
C PHE A 53 5.08 -2.76 4.35
N VAL A 54 5.89 -1.81 3.88
CA VAL A 54 5.54 -0.39 3.94
C VAL A 54 4.27 -0.09 3.14
N PHE A 55 4.11 -0.71 1.98
CA PHE A 55 2.92 -0.57 1.15
C PHE A 55 1.66 -1.17 1.82
N LEU A 56 1.77 -2.36 2.42
CA LEU A 56 0.69 -2.98 3.16
C LEU A 56 0.25 -2.12 4.35
N LEU A 57 1.18 -1.55 5.11
CA LEU A 57 0.84 -0.64 6.20
C LEU A 57 0.10 0.61 5.69
N THR A 58 0.51 1.15 4.55
CA THR A 58 -0.13 2.31 3.92
C THR A 58 -1.56 1.99 3.47
N THR A 59 -1.77 0.88 2.78
CA THR A 59 -3.08 0.47 2.27
C THR A 59 -4.03 0.03 3.39
N LEU A 60 -3.53 -0.70 4.38
CA LEU A 60 -4.32 -1.07 5.57
C LEU A 60 -4.69 0.15 6.39
N GLY A 61 -3.78 1.12 6.54
CA GLY A 61 -4.08 2.40 7.19
C GLY A 61 -5.19 3.15 6.46
N ALA A 62 -5.16 3.20 5.13
CA ALA A 62 -6.21 3.81 4.32
C ALA A 62 -7.56 3.08 4.48
N GLY A 63 -7.54 1.75 4.49
CA GLY A 63 -8.74 0.94 4.73
C GLY A 63 -9.34 1.17 6.12
N LEU A 64 -8.51 1.23 7.16
CA LEU A 64 -8.94 1.58 8.51
C LEU A 64 -9.52 2.98 8.58
N PHE A 65 -8.90 3.96 7.93
CA PHE A 65 -9.41 5.32 7.87
C PHE A 65 -10.79 5.38 7.24
N ILE A 66 -10.98 4.73 6.07
CA ILE A 66 -12.29 4.64 5.39
C ILE A 66 -13.32 3.95 6.29
N SER A 67 -12.93 2.88 6.98
CA SER A 67 -13.81 2.16 7.90
C SER A 67 -14.29 3.05 9.07
N THR A 68 -13.42 3.93 9.60
CA THR A 68 -13.78 4.81 10.70
C THR A 68 -14.72 5.94 10.32
N ILE A 69 -14.71 6.38 9.07
CA ILE A 69 -15.62 7.44 8.58
C ILE A 69 -16.95 6.89 8.04
N SER A 70 -17.03 5.59 7.80
CA SER A 70 -18.20 4.93 7.23
C SER A 70 -19.16 4.46 8.35
N ARG A 71 -20.44 4.75 8.19
CA ARG A 71 -21.49 4.35 9.15
C ARG A 71 -22.12 2.99 8.83
N THR A 72 -22.05 2.57 7.57
CA THR A 72 -22.62 1.30 7.10
C THR A 72 -21.60 0.55 6.27
N GLN A 73 -21.75 -0.78 6.21
CA GLN A 73 -20.88 -1.62 5.39
C GLN A 73 -20.94 -1.25 3.89
N GLN A 74 -22.14 -0.92 3.41
CA GLN A 74 -22.33 -0.51 2.03
C GLN A 74 -21.61 0.80 1.72
N GLN A 75 -21.67 1.76 2.64
CA GLN A 75 -20.94 3.03 2.52
C GLN A 75 -19.42 2.80 2.51
N ALA A 76 -18.91 1.92 3.36
CA ALA A 76 -17.49 1.57 3.39
C ALA A 76 -17.02 0.95 2.06
N MET A 77 -17.81 0.02 1.50
CA MET A 77 -17.50 -0.60 0.20
C MET A 77 -17.47 0.43 -0.94
N MET A 78 -18.47 1.31 -1.02
CA MET A 78 -18.52 2.36 -2.03
C MET A 78 -17.36 3.35 -1.88
N ALA A 79 -17.07 3.79 -0.65
CA ALA A 79 -15.96 4.69 -0.37
C ALA A 79 -14.61 4.06 -0.72
N THR A 80 -14.42 2.79 -0.40
CA THR A 80 -13.20 2.05 -0.75
C THR A 80 -13.01 1.97 -2.26
N THR A 81 -14.05 1.60 -2.99
CA THR A 81 -13.99 1.52 -4.46
C THR A 81 -13.70 2.88 -5.08
N LEU A 82 -14.42 3.93 -4.64
CA LEU A 82 -14.25 5.29 -5.13
C LEU A 82 -12.84 5.84 -4.85
N PHE A 83 -12.25 5.44 -3.72
CA PHE A 83 -10.91 5.87 -3.31
C PHE A 83 -9.81 5.11 -4.07
N PHE A 84 -9.86 3.77 -4.08
CA PHE A 84 -8.78 2.96 -4.66
C PHE A 84 -8.80 2.89 -6.19
N GLN A 85 -9.97 2.99 -6.84
CA GLN A 85 -10.08 2.92 -8.29
C GLN A 85 -9.24 3.98 -9.03
N PRO A 86 -9.32 5.28 -8.68
CA PRO A 86 -8.46 6.30 -9.29
C PRO A 86 -6.97 6.07 -9.00
N PHE A 87 -6.62 5.66 -7.78
CA PHE A 87 -5.23 5.37 -7.42
C PHE A 87 -4.66 4.24 -8.26
N PHE A 88 -5.44 3.18 -8.49
CA PHE A 88 -5.01 2.07 -9.34
C PHE A 88 -4.84 2.52 -10.80
N MET A 89 -5.77 3.28 -11.34
CA MET A 89 -5.67 3.81 -12.72
C MET A 89 -4.47 4.75 -12.90
N LEU A 90 -4.20 5.60 -11.91
CA LEU A 90 -3.12 6.59 -11.92
C LEU A 90 -1.77 6.03 -11.44
N SER A 91 -1.68 4.74 -11.14
CA SER A 91 -0.44 4.10 -10.67
C SER A 91 0.63 3.92 -11.74
N GLY A 92 0.27 4.12 -13.01
CA GLY A 92 1.14 3.81 -14.15
C GLY A 92 1.14 2.32 -14.54
N PHE A 93 0.26 1.51 -13.92
CA PHE A 93 0.06 0.11 -14.29
C PHE A 93 -0.70 -0.02 -15.60
N THR A 94 -1.89 0.57 -15.67
CA THR A 94 -2.79 0.48 -16.83
C THR A 94 -2.32 1.35 -18.00
N PHE A 95 -1.88 2.57 -17.69
CA PHE A 95 -1.38 3.54 -18.67
C PHE A 95 -0.03 4.10 -18.21
N PRO A 96 0.99 4.12 -19.07
CA PRO A 96 2.27 4.75 -18.74
C PRO A 96 2.06 6.22 -18.37
N ILE A 97 2.63 6.64 -17.23
CA ILE A 97 2.48 8.01 -16.72
C ILE A 97 2.92 9.05 -17.74
N ARG A 98 3.94 8.73 -18.56
CA ARG A 98 4.46 9.62 -19.61
C ARG A 98 3.44 9.99 -20.68
N ASN A 99 2.40 9.17 -20.86
CA ASN A 99 1.33 9.39 -21.84
C ASN A 99 0.13 10.14 -21.27
N MET A 100 0.17 10.49 -19.98
CA MET A 100 -0.88 11.24 -19.32
C MET A 100 -0.70 12.75 -19.53
N PRO A 101 -1.79 13.55 -19.57
CA PRO A 101 -1.69 15.02 -19.56
C PRO A 101 -0.92 15.52 -18.33
N GLU A 102 -0.19 16.63 -18.46
CA GLU A 102 0.68 17.15 -17.39
C GLU A 102 -0.05 17.33 -16.05
N GLY A 103 -1.28 17.85 -16.06
CA GLY A 103 -2.07 18.02 -14.84
C GLY A 103 -2.38 16.70 -14.13
N VAL A 104 -2.57 15.61 -14.88
CA VAL A 104 -2.81 14.27 -14.33
C VAL A 104 -1.52 13.68 -13.79
N GLN A 105 -0.37 13.95 -14.43
CA GLN A 105 0.93 13.49 -13.96
C GLN A 105 1.23 14.03 -12.55
N TRP A 106 0.88 15.28 -12.26
CA TRP A 106 1.03 15.86 -10.91
C TRP A 106 0.20 15.12 -9.86
N LEU A 107 -1.01 14.69 -10.18
CA LEU A 107 -1.85 13.90 -9.27
C LEU A 107 -1.24 12.53 -8.95
N THR A 108 -0.46 11.95 -9.87
CA THR A 108 0.19 10.67 -9.62
C THR A 108 1.23 10.72 -8.50
N PHE A 109 1.80 11.90 -8.18
CA PHE A 109 2.75 12.05 -7.08
C PHE A 109 2.12 11.82 -5.69
N ILE A 110 0.81 12.01 -5.56
CA ILE A 110 0.06 11.77 -4.32
C ILE A 110 -0.35 10.29 -4.20
N ASN A 111 -0.02 9.48 -5.18
CA ASN A 111 -0.46 8.10 -5.28
C ASN A 111 0.58 7.11 -4.70
N PRO A 112 0.32 6.46 -3.56
CA PRO A 112 1.26 5.49 -2.99
C PRO A 112 1.46 4.26 -3.87
N VAL A 113 0.44 3.86 -4.66
CA VAL A 113 0.51 2.70 -5.58
C VAL A 113 1.56 2.93 -6.67
N ARG A 114 1.73 4.18 -7.15
CA ARG A 114 2.76 4.55 -8.11
C ARG A 114 4.15 4.17 -7.61
N TYR A 115 4.49 4.59 -6.40
CA TYR A 115 5.83 4.34 -5.82
C TYR A 115 6.08 2.85 -5.64
N PHE A 116 5.08 2.11 -5.19
CA PHE A 116 5.20 0.66 -5.07
C PHE A 116 5.40 -0.01 -6.44
N MET A 117 4.67 0.41 -7.47
CA MET A 117 4.85 -0.10 -8.83
C MET A 117 6.24 0.22 -9.42
N GLU A 118 6.79 1.41 -9.13
CA GLU A 118 8.15 1.77 -9.52
C GLU A 118 9.19 0.89 -8.82
N ILE A 119 8.99 0.58 -7.53
CA ILE A 119 9.86 -0.35 -6.78
C ILE A 119 9.78 -1.76 -7.37
N VAL A 120 8.59 -2.29 -7.61
CA VAL A 120 8.40 -3.62 -8.21
C VAL A 120 9.11 -3.72 -9.55
N ARG A 121 8.89 -2.76 -10.45
CA ARG A 121 9.55 -2.73 -11.76
C ARG A 121 11.06 -2.61 -11.64
N GLY A 122 11.56 -1.77 -10.74
CA GLY A 122 12.99 -1.59 -10.49
C GLY A 122 13.65 -2.87 -10.00
N VAL A 123 13.02 -3.58 -9.06
CA VAL A 123 13.52 -4.84 -8.51
C VAL A 123 13.50 -5.96 -9.55
N PHE A 124 12.38 -6.13 -10.25
CA PHE A 124 12.23 -7.23 -11.23
C PHE A 124 13.09 -7.02 -12.48
N LEU A 125 12.96 -5.87 -13.14
CA LEU A 125 13.52 -5.67 -14.48
C LEU A 125 14.92 -5.08 -14.47
N GLN A 126 15.19 -4.15 -13.54
CA GLN A 126 16.45 -3.39 -13.53
C GLN A 126 17.47 -3.91 -12.52
N GLY A 127 17.07 -4.83 -11.63
CA GLY A 127 17.94 -5.26 -10.54
C GLY A 127 18.34 -4.11 -9.59
N ALA A 128 17.49 -3.06 -9.54
CA ALA A 128 17.79 -1.86 -8.78
C ALA A 128 17.88 -2.17 -7.28
N GLY A 129 18.97 -1.72 -6.68
CA GLY A 129 19.20 -1.84 -5.24
C GLY A 129 18.60 -0.70 -4.44
N LEU A 130 18.80 -0.78 -3.12
CA LEU A 130 18.30 0.20 -2.16
C LEU A 130 18.80 1.62 -2.45
N GLY A 131 20.04 1.76 -2.96
CA GLY A 131 20.61 3.05 -3.33
C GLY A 131 19.89 3.78 -4.47
N THR A 132 19.16 3.06 -5.33
CA THR A 132 18.40 3.64 -6.45
C THR A 132 16.93 3.85 -6.07
N LEU A 133 16.37 2.96 -5.25
CA LEU A 133 14.93 2.95 -4.91
C LEU A 133 14.60 3.63 -3.58
N TRP A 134 15.60 4.18 -2.87
CA TRP A 134 15.36 4.84 -1.58
C TRP A 134 14.35 6.00 -1.63
N PRO A 135 14.29 6.85 -2.72
CA PRO A 135 13.31 7.94 -2.75
C PRO A 135 11.87 7.42 -2.81
N GLN A 136 11.62 6.33 -3.56
CA GLN A 136 10.31 5.71 -3.67
C GLN A 136 9.88 5.06 -2.35
N ILE A 137 10.82 4.39 -1.68
CA ILE A 137 10.57 3.77 -0.37
C ILE A 137 10.29 4.84 0.68
N LEU A 138 11.04 5.94 0.67
CA LEU A 138 10.86 7.04 1.59
C LEU A 138 9.52 7.74 1.35
N ALA A 139 9.16 8.03 0.11
CA ALA A 139 7.86 8.59 -0.24
C ALA A 139 6.72 7.68 0.26
N LEU A 140 6.81 6.36 0.01
CA LEU A 140 5.84 5.38 0.46
C LEU A 140 5.74 5.32 1.99
N ALA A 141 6.87 5.39 2.71
CA ALA A 141 6.91 5.43 4.16
C ALA A 141 6.25 6.70 4.72
N ILE A 142 6.49 7.86 4.11
CA ILE A 142 5.83 9.12 4.50
C ILE A 142 4.32 9.02 4.34
N PHE A 143 3.83 8.48 3.22
CA PHE A 143 2.40 8.23 3.03
C PHE A 143 1.85 7.28 4.09
N GLY A 144 2.56 6.19 4.39
CA GLY A 144 2.18 5.23 5.42
C GLY A 144 2.03 5.88 6.79
N VAL A 145 3.01 6.68 7.20
CA VAL A 145 2.96 7.40 8.49
C VAL A 145 1.82 8.40 8.55
N ILE A 146 1.60 9.18 7.49
CA ILE A 146 0.50 10.16 7.43
C ILE A 146 -0.85 9.45 7.54
N VAL A 147 -1.08 8.42 6.73
CA VAL A 147 -2.37 7.71 6.69
C VAL A 147 -2.65 6.97 7.99
N LEU A 148 -1.66 6.28 8.54
CA LEU A 148 -1.79 5.61 9.84
C LEU A 148 -2.03 6.61 10.97
N GLY A 149 -1.31 7.73 10.98
CA GLY A 149 -1.50 8.79 11.97
C GLY A 149 -2.90 9.37 11.93
N LEU A 150 -3.44 9.63 10.74
CA LEU A 150 -4.83 10.09 10.57
C LEU A 150 -5.84 9.04 11.03
N SER A 151 -5.59 7.76 10.75
CA SER A 151 -6.45 6.65 11.18
C SER A 151 -6.51 6.53 12.69
N VAL A 152 -5.36 6.55 13.35
CA VAL A 152 -5.27 6.46 14.82
C VAL A 152 -5.94 7.64 15.49
N ASN A 153 -5.71 8.87 15.02
CA ASN A 153 -6.34 10.08 15.58
C ASN A 153 -7.86 10.08 15.44
N ARG A 154 -8.39 9.54 14.35
CA ARG A 154 -9.85 9.40 14.17
C ARG A 154 -10.44 8.31 15.05
N PHE A 155 -9.72 7.22 15.24
CA PHE A 155 -10.17 6.10 16.08
C PHE A 155 -10.31 6.51 17.56
N HIS A 156 -9.40 7.37 18.07
CA HIS A 156 -9.51 7.91 19.43
C HIS A 156 -10.78 8.75 19.64
N LYS A 157 -11.16 9.55 18.66
CA LYS A 157 -12.36 10.41 18.74
C LYS A 157 -13.69 9.66 18.68
N GLN A 158 -13.70 8.40 18.31
CA GLN A 158 -14.92 7.57 18.30
C GLN A 158 -15.11 6.77 19.61
N LEU A 159 -14.08 6.70 20.45
CA LEU A 159 -14.12 6.00 21.71
C LEU A 159 -14.39 6.94 22.91
N GLU A 160 -14.37 8.26 22.72
CA GLU A 160 -14.82 9.28 23.66
C GLU A 160 -16.29 9.66 23.41
#